data_f2338131ad9e0d8058737423324fbf21
#
_entry.id   f2338131ad9e0d8058737423324fbf21
#
_cell.length_a   1.000
_cell.length_b   1.000
_cell.length_c   1.000
_cell.angle_alpha   90.00
_cell.angle_beta   90.00
_cell.angle_gamma   90.00
#
_symmetry.space_group_name_H-M   'P 1'
#
loop_
_entity.id
_entity.type
_entity.pdbx_description
1 polymer ?
#
loop_
_entity_poly.entity_id
_entity_poly.type
_entity_poly.pdbx_seq_one_letter_code
_entity_poly.pdbx_strand_id
1 'polypeptide(L)'
;SELTIRNEKGKDFACIEDMDFQIGRVLEALKETGEYENTYIFFTSDHGIAIGKHGLMGKQNLYEHSWKIPFVVSGPEIKKNTEAKGNIYLLDVLPTLCEIAGITIPETVDGISFNKVLRGKKNKVRNVLYGAYSGGFKPGMRSIKKGNWKLIKYDVMDGAFTMPRKVQVNQLFNLNKNPNELLIEHQNEGVIAITKNIPKKNQINLAENPKYKSRLQKMEKLLFSEMEKVGDPFKFWNQKWVI
;
A
#
# COMPACT_ATOMS: atom_id res chain seq x y z
N SER A 1 -12.49 20.23 -9.22
CA SER A 1 -13.95 20.07 -9.42
C SER A 1 -14.29 18.59 -9.68
N GLU A 2 -15.56 18.22 -9.61
CA GLU A 2 -16.03 16.86 -9.97
C GLU A 2 -15.69 16.52 -11.41
N LEU A 3 -15.88 17.47 -12.32
CA LEU A 3 -15.58 17.30 -13.74
C LEU A 3 -14.08 16.99 -13.95
N THR A 4 -13.19 17.68 -13.24
CA THR A 4 -11.76 17.42 -13.30
C THR A 4 -11.45 15.97 -12.90
N ILE A 5 -12.01 15.50 -11.78
CA ILE A 5 -11.79 14.13 -11.30
C ILE A 5 -12.36 13.10 -12.27
N ARG A 6 -13.54 13.36 -12.85
CA ARG A 6 -14.13 12.47 -13.86
C ARG A 6 -13.26 12.38 -15.11
N ASN A 7 -12.76 13.51 -15.58
CA ASN A 7 -11.87 13.56 -16.75
C ASN A 7 -10.55 12.82 -16.48
N GLU A 8 -9.93 13.04 -15.33
CA GLU A 8 -8.69 12.32 -14.98
C GLU A 8 -8.91 10.80 -14.85
N LYS A 9 -10.02 10.37 -14.25
CA LYS A 9 -10.39 8.95 -14.22
C LYS A 9 -10.67 8.39 -15.61
N GLY A 10 -11.31 9.17 -16.50
CA GLY A 10 -11.56 8.74 -17.89
C GLY A 10 -10.26 8.50 -18.64
N LYS A 11 -9.28 9.41 -18.48
CA LYS A 11 -7.94 9.23 -19.07
C LYS A 11 -7.22 8.00 -18.51
N ASP A 12 -7.28 7.81 -17.19
CA ASP A 12 -6.68 6.67 -16.50
C ASP A 12 -7.26 5.35 -17.04
N PHE A 13 -8.60 5.26 -17.16
CA PHE A 13 -9.26 4.08 -17.72
C PHE A 13 -8.89 3.82 -19.18
N ALA A 14 -8.78 4.87 -20.01
CA ALA A 14 -8.34 4.71 -21.38
C ALA A 14 -6.90 4.17 -21.48
N CYS A 15 -5.99 4.66 -20.64
CA CYS A 15 -4.63 4.12 -20.55
C CYS A 15 -4.60 2.66 -20.08
N ILE A 16 -5.46 2.30 -19.10
CA ILE A 16 -5.56 0.92 -18.61
C ILE A 16 -6.11 -0.01 -19.69
N GLU A 17 -7.11 0.42 -20.45
CA GLU A 17 -7.70 -0.36 -21.54
C GLU A 17 -6.67 -0.64 -22.66
N ASP A 18 -5.90 0.37 -23.08
CA ASP A 18 -4.82 0.18 -24.06
C ASP A 18 -3.73 -0.74 -23.52
N MET A 19 -3.32 -0.57 -22.26
CA MET A 19 -2.34 -1.43 -21.61
C MET A 19 -2.83 -2.89 -21.57
N ASP A 20 -4.09 -3.14 -21.21
CA ASP A 20 -4.68 -4.47 -21.19
C ASP A 20 -4.67 -5.13 -22.58
N PHE A 21 -5.01 -4.35 -23.61
CA PHE A 21 -4.91 -4.80 -25.00
C PHE A 21 -3.47 -5.20 -25.39
N GLN A 22 -2.46 -4.40 -25.02
CA GLN A 22 -1.06 -4.71 -25.33
C GLN A 22 -0.56 -5.93 -24.55
N ILE A 23 -0.98 -6.10 -23.29
CA ILE A 23 -0.68 -7.31 -22.52
C ILE A 23 -1.29 -8.53 -23.21
N GLY A 24 -2.51 -8.44 -23.71
CA GLY A 24 -3.16 -9.50 -24.50
C GLY A 24 -2.30 -9.92 -25.68
N ARG A 25 -1.75 -8.98 -26.45
CA ARG A 25 -0.85 -9.27 -27.58
C ARG A 25 0.41 -10.02 -27.16
N VAL A 26 1.02 -9.65 -26.03
CA VAL A 26 2.21 -10.35 -25.50
C VAL A 26 1.85 -11.78 -25.11
N LEU A 27 0.69 -11.99 -24.46
CA LEU A 27 0.24 -13.33 -24.08
C LEU A 27 -0.09 -14.22 -25.31
N GLU A 28 -0.67 -13.65 -26.37
CA GLU A 28 -0.90 -14.38 -27.62
C GLU A 28 0.42 -14.80 -28.28
N ALA A 29 1.39 -13.88 -28.40
CA ALA A 29 2.71 -14.20 -28.93
C ALA A 29 3.39 -15.34 -28.13
N LEU A 30 3.26 -15.31 -26.80
CA LEU A 30 3.78 -16.37 -25.93
C LEU A 30 3.10 -17.73 -26.18
N LYS A 31 1.79 -17.73 -26.48
CA LYS A 31 1.07 -18.95 -26.88
C LYS A 31 1.51 -19.47 -28.25
N GLU A 32 1.72 -18.57 -29.20
CA GLU A 32 2.19 -18.92 -30.56
C GLU A 32 3.57 -19.59 -30.55
N THR A 33 4.44 -19.18 -29.60
CA THR A 33 5.75 -19.85 -29.43
C THR A 33 5.67 -21.20 -28.73
N GLY A 34 4.52 -21.59 -28.20
CA GLY A 34 4.32 -22.84 -27.45
C GLY A 34 4.86 -22.81 -26.00
N GLU A 35 5.39 -21.66 -25.54
CA GLU A 35 6.04 -21.53 -24.22
C GLU A 35 5.09 -21.08 -23.09
N TYR A 36 3.83 -20.80 -23.42
CA TYR A 36 2.88 -20.25 -22.43
C TYR A 36 2.73 -21.12 -21.18
N GLU A 37 2.60 -22.44 -21.32
CA GLU A 37 2.42 -23.36 -20.19
C GLU A 37 3.72 -23.58 -19.38
N ASN A 38 4.88 -23.18 -19.93
CA ASN A 38 6.19 -23.28 -19.28
C ASN A 38 6.71 -21.92 -18.76
N THR A 39 5.88 -20.88 -18.79
CA THR A 39 6.28 -19.52 -18.40
C THR A 39 5.57 -19.07 -17.12
N TYR A 40 6.33 -18.51 -16.17
CA TYR A 40 5.76 -17.78 -15.05
C TYR A 40 5.48 -16.33 -15.44
N ILE A 41 4.25 -15.89 -15.23
CA ILE A 41 3.77 -14.55 -15.56
C ILE A 41 3.43 -13.83 -14.24
N PHE A 42 4.07 -12.70 -13.98
CA PHE A 42 3.82 -11.85 -12.84
C PHE A 42 3.21 -10.54 -13.33
N PHE A 43 1.99 -10.24 -12.90
CA PHE A 43 1.35 -8.97 -13.15
C PHE A 43 1.24 -8.19 -11.84
N THR A 44 1.81 -6.99 -11.79
CA THR A 44 1.81 -6.12 -10.62
C THR A 44 2.00 -4.66 -11.00
N SER A 45 1.97 -3.77 -10.02
CA SER A 45 2.29 -2.35 -10.15
C SER A 45 3.32 -1.95 -9.08
N ASP A 46 4.04 -0.86 -9.29
CA ASP A 46 4.98 -0.27 -8.32
C ASP A 46 4.23 0.37 -7.14
N HIS A 47 3.12 1.04 -7.41
CA HIS A 47 2.24 1.69 -6.43
C HIS A 47 0.85 1.90 -7.02
N GLY A 48 -0.09 2.26 -6.17
CA GLY A 48 -1.40 2.75 -6.59
C GLY A 48 -1.44 4.28 -6.70
N ILE A 49 -2.62 4.83 -6.97
CA ILE A 49 -2.80 6.26 -7.17
C ILE A 49 -4.12 6.75 -6.54
N ALA A 50 -4.11 7.97 -6.04
CA ALA A 50 -5.32 8.70 -5.66
C ALA A 50 -5.75 9.60 -6.82
N ILE A 51 -6.99 9.43 -7.26
CA ILE A 51 -7.67 10.34 -8.19
C ILE A 51 -8.91 10.87 -7.48
N GLY A 52 -8.72 11.89 -6.65
CA GLY A 52 -9.75 12.52 -5.81
C GLY A 52 -10.05 11.80 -4.49
N LYS A 53 -9.55 10.60 -4.24
CA LYS A 53 -9.75 9.91 -2.97
C LYS A 53 -9.01 10.62 -1.84
N HIS A 54 -9.65 10.83 -0.69
CA HIS A 54 -9.16 11.68 0.42
C HIS A 54 -8.86 13.13 0.05
N GLY A 55 -9.43 13.64 -1.05
CA GLY A 55 -9.06 14.95 -1.61
C GLY A 55 -7.67 15.00 -2.24
N LEU A 56 -7.03 13.85 -2.44
CA LEU A 56 -5.67 13.73 -2.94
C LEU A 56 -5.64 13.45 -4.46
N MET A 57 -4.58 13.96 -5.09
CA MET A 57 -4.16 13.60 -6.44
C MET A 57 -2.72 13.07 -6.36
N GLY A 58 -2.47 11.89 -6.98
CA GLY A 58 -1.15 11.29 -6.98
C GLY A 58 -0.96 10.20 -5.92
N LYS A 59 0.29 9.91 -5.59
CA LYS A 59 0.72 8.68 -4.89
C LYS A 59 1.48 8.91 -3.57
N GLN A 60 1.77 10.16 -3.22
CA GLN A 60 2.62 10.52 -2.08
C GLN A 60 1.86 10.40 -0.75
N ASN A 61 1.39 9.21 -0.44
CA ASN A 61 0.68 8.90 0.80
C ASN A 61 0.80 7.39 1.14
N LEU A 62 0.37 7.01 2.35
CA LEU A 62 0.44 5.64 2.82
C LEU A 62 -0.95 4.98 3.00
N TYR A 63 -2.00 5.53 2.38
CA TYR A 63 -3.31 4.87 2.33
C TYR A 63 -3.30 3.63 1.42
N GLU A 64 -4.25 2.72 1.63
CA GLU A 64 -4.32 1.46 0.85
C GLU A 64 -4.40 1.69 -0.67
N HIS A 65 -5.03 2.79 -1.13
CA HIS A 65 -5.13 3.08 -2.56
C HIS A 65 -3.77 3.41 -3.23
N SER A 66 -2.77 3.80 -2.46
CA SER A 66 -1.40 4.03 -2.96
C SER A 66 -0.47 2.88 -2.58
N TRP A 67 -0.73 2.19 -1.49
CA TRP A 67 0.17 1.21 -0.92
C TRP A 67 -0.19 -0.24 -1.22
N LYS A 68 -1.48 -0.56 -1.35
CA LYS A 68 -1.95 -1.89 -1.73
C LYS A 68 -2.10 -1.97 -3.25
N ILE A 69 -1.18 -2.69 -3.89
CA ILE A 69 -1.14 -2.90 -5.34
C ILE A 69 -1.76 -4.24 -5.75
N PRO A 70 -2.21 -4.39 -7.01
CA PRO A 70 -2.58 -5.68 -7.55
C PRO A 70 -1.35 -6.59 -7.65
N PHE A 71 -1.55 -7.89 -7.44
CA PHE A 71 -0.51 -8.88 -7.62
C PHE A 71 -1.13 -10.20 -8.09
N VAL A 72 -0.87 -10.57 -9.33
CA VAL A 72 -1.39 -11.79 -9.96
C VAL A 72 -0.22 -12.61 -10.48
N VAL A 73 -0.25 -13.91 -10.23
CA VAL A 73 0.77 -14.83 -10.74
C VAL A 73 0.11 -16.01 -11.43
N SER A 74 0.61 -16.36 -12.61
CA SER A 74 0.28 -17.56 -13.34
C SER A 74 1.56 -18.29 -13.72
N GLY A 75 1.51 -19.60 -13.89
CA GLY A 75 2.65 -20.40 -14.34
C GLY A 75 2.61 -21.84 -13.85
N PRO A 76 3.67 -22.61 -14.16
CA PRO A 76 3.78 -24.00 -13.77
C PRO A 76 3.59 -24.21 -12.26
N GLU A 77 2.81 -25.22 -11.89
CA GLU A 77 2.52 -25.56 -10.48
C GLU A 77 1.79 -24.50 -9.65
N ILE A 78 1.37 -23.37 -10.26
CA ILE A 78 0.50 -22.40 -9.60
C ILE A 78 -0.95 -22.85 -9.72
N LYS A 79 -1.60 -23.00 -8.56
CA LYS A 79 -2.99 -23.44 -8.54
C LYS A 79 -3.91 -22.38 -9.13
N LYS A 80 -4.64 -22.73 -10.19
CA LYS A 80 -5.58 -21.84 -10.88
C LYS A 80 -6.75 -21.45 -9.95
N ASN A 81 -7.29 -20.25 -10.14
CA ASN A 81 -8.48 -19.74 -9.45
C ASN A 81 -8.37 -19.77 -7.92
N THR A 82 -7.20 -19.42 -7.39
CA THR A 82 -6.95 -19.33 -5.95
C THR A 82 -6.55 -17.94 -5.54
N GLU A 83 -6.83 -17.60 -4.29
CA GLU A 83 -6.40 -16.36 -3.66
C GLU A 83 -5.48 -16.68 -2.46
N ALA A 84 -4.28 -16.10 -2.46
CA ALA A 84 -3.38 -16.16 -1.32
C ALA A 84 -3.56 -14.91 -0.45
N LYS A 85 -3.84 -15.10 0.83
CA LYS A 85 -4.10 -14.02 1.80
C LYS A 85 -2.83 -13.48 2.49
N GLY A 86 -1.66 -13.79 1.96
CA GLY A 86 -0.38 -13.37 2.53
C GLY A 86 -0.04 -11.92 2.22
N ASN A 87 0.69 -11.28 3.14
CA ASN A 87 1.30 -9.99 2.88
C ASN A 87 2.69 -10.20 2.28
N ILE A 88 2.95 -9.50 1.18
CA ILE A 88 4.25 -9.46 0.48
C ILE A 88 4.66 -8.00 0.24
N TYR A 89 5.92 -7.78 -0.04
CA TYR A 89 6.46 -6.55 -0.61
C TYR A 89 6.93 -6.81 -2.04
N LEU A 90 7.07 -5.77 -2.85
CA LEU A 90 7.67 -5.89 -4.18
C LEU A 90 9.11 -6.40 -4.11
N LEU A 91 9.86 -6.05 -3.09
CA LEU A 91 11.22 -6.55 -2.87
C LEU A 91 11.28 -8.08 -2.68
N ASP A 92 10.15 -8.75 -2.43
CA ASP A 92 10.06 -10.20 -2.31
C ASP A 92 10.00 -10.91 -3.67
N VAL A 93 9.77 -10.17 -4.75
CA VAL A 93 9.68 -10.73 -6.11
C VAL A 93 11.01 -11.32 -6.52
N LEU A 94 12.10 -10.57 -6.36
CA LEU A 94 13.44 -11.05 -6.76
C LEU A 94 13.83 -12.38 -6.08
N PRO A 95 13.80 -12.53 -4.75
CA PRO A 95 14.14 -13.81 -4.14
C PRO A 95 13.15 -14.93 -4.49
N THR A 96 11.90 -14.60 -4.82
CA THR A 96 10.93 -15.59 -5.30
C THR A 96 11.28 -16.09 -6.69
N LEU A 97 11.68 -15.21 -7.60
CA LEU A 97 12.16 -15.57 -8.95
C LEU A 97 13.43 -16.41 -8.87
N CYS A 98 14.38 -16.04 -8.01
CA CYS A 98 15.60 -16.84 -7.78
C CYS A 98 15.23 -18.26 -7.33
N GLU A 99 14.33 -18.41 -6.35
CA GLU A 99 13.91 -19.74 -5.87
C GLU A 99 13.19 -20.55 -6.94
N ILE A 100 12.34 -19.91 -7.77
CA ILE A 100 11.65 -20.57 -8.90
C ILE A 100 12.66 -21.05 -9.95
N ALA A 101 13.65 -20.24 -10.27
CA ALA A 101 14.67 -20.54 -11.27
C ALA A 101 15.80 -21.46 -10.75
N GLY A 102 15.78 -21.84 -9.46
CA GLY A 102 16.85 -22.64 -8.87
C GLY A 102 18.18 -21.86 -8.70
N ILE A 103 18.13 -20.53 -8.68
CA ILE A 103 19.29 -19.65 -8.52
C ILE A 103 19.46 -19.31 -7.04
N THR A 104 20.70 -19.30 -6.58
CA THR A 104 21.01 -18.86 -5.20
C THR A 104 20.63 -17.40 -5.02
N ILE A 105 19.85 -17.12 -3.96
CA ILE A 105 19.44 -15.75 -3.62
C ILE A 105 20.70 -14.99 -3.14
N PRO A 106 21.05 -13.84 -3.75
CA PRO A 106 22.20 -13.04 -3.31
C PRO A 106 22.04 -12.55 -1.87
N GLU A 107 23.13 -12.51 -1.11
CA GLU A 107 23.12 -12.06 0.31
C GLU A 107 22.68 -10.61 0.49
N THR A 108 22.78 -9.78 -0.56
CA THR A 108 22.35 -8.38 -0.56
C THR A 108 20.84 -8.19 -0.72
N VAL A 109 20.08 -9.29 -0.85
CA VAL A 109 18.62 -9.23 -1.05
C VAL A 109 17.88 -9.25 0.29
N ASP A 110 17.21 -8.16 0.63
CA ASP A 110 16.41 -8.02 1.86
C ASP A 110 15.03 -8.70 1.78
N GLY A 111 14.60 -9.10 0.59
CA GLY A 111 13.30 -9.74 0.36
C GLY A 111 13.20 -11.16 0.91
N ILE A 112 11.97 -11.61 1.09
CA ILE A 112 11.67 -12.98 1.52
C ILE A 112 10.86 -13.68 0.43
N SER A 113 11.35 -14.79 -0.11
CA SER A 113 10.62 -15.56 -1.11
C SER A 113 9.23 -15.99 -0.62
N PHE A 114 8.23 -15.76 -1.45
CA PHE A 114 6.86 -16.24 -1.25
C PHE A 114 6.50 -17.44 -2.13
N ASN A 115 7.48 -18.11 -2.75
CA ASN A 115 7.25 -19.28 -3.59
C ASN A 115 6.40 -20.37 -2.88
N LYS A 116 6.65 -20.59 -1.57
CA LYS A 116 5.85 -21.54 -0.78
C LYS A 116 4.38 -21.11 -0.62
N VAL A 117 4.09 -19.81 -0.70
CA VAL A 117 2.71 -19.28 -0.69
C VAL A 117 2.08 -19.48 -2.06
N LEU A 118 2.79 -19.21 -3.15
CA LEU A 118 2.31 -19.45 -4.51
C LEU A 118 1.93 -20.93 -4.75
N ARG A 119 2.70 -21.85 -4.18
CA ARG A 119 2.45 -23.31 -4.27
C ARG A 119 1.46 -23.82 -3.22
N GLY A 120 0.81 -22.95 -2.45
CA GLY A 120 -0.16 -23.33 -1.42
C GLY A 120 0.42 -24.07 -0.19
N LYS A 121 1.76 -24.09 -0.05
CA LYS A 121 2.46 -24.75 1.07
C LYS A 121 2.53 -23.88 2.33
N LYS A 122 2.27 -22.60 2.22
CA LYS A 122 2.15 -21.62 3.31
C LYS A 122 1.03 -20.63 3.03
N ASN A 123 0.46 -20.06 4.08
CA ASN A 123 -0.63 -19.09 3.96
C ASN A 123 -0.14 -17.64 3.93
N LYS A 124 1.10 -17.37 4.32
CA LYS A 124 1.65 -16.00 4.42
C LYS A 124 3.17 -16.00 4.58
N VAL A 125 3.77 -14.89 4.22
CA VAL A 125 5.20 -14.60 4.43
C VAL A 125 5.40 -13.73 5.67
N ARG A 126 4.55 -12.70 5.84
CA ARG A 126 4.64 -11.71 6.92
C ARG A 126 3.31 -11.53 7.65
N ASN A 127 3.41 -11.12 8.92
CA ASN A 127 2.26 -10.70 9.74
C ASN A 127 2.13 -9.18 9.80
N VAL A 128 3.21 -8.46 9.51
CA VAL A 128 3.34 -7.02 9.67
C VAL A 128 3.84 -6.44 8.37
N LEU A 129 3.29 -5.29 7.98
CA LEU A 129 3.81 -4.47 6.89
C LEU A 129 4.18 -3.11 7.45
N TYR A 130 5.40 -2.69 7.19
CA TYR A 130 5.92 -1.36 7.45
C TYR A 130 6.01 -0.58 6.14
N GLY A 131 5.68 0.70 6.17
CA GLY A 131 5.81 1.60 5.03
C GLY A 131 6.33 2.97 5.46
N ALA A 132 7.19 3.54 4.64
CA ALA A 132 7.74 4.86 4.83
C ALA A 132 7.54 5.71 3.57
N TYR A 133 7.25 6.99 3.76
CA TYR A 133 7.36 7.99 2.73
C TYR A 133 8.21 9.16 3.25
N SER A 134 9.28 9.43 2.53
CA SER A 134 10.29 10.44 2.88
C SER A 134 10.66 11.30 1.67
N GLY A 135 9.70 11.62 0.81
CA GLY A 135 9.91 12.42 -0.39
C GLY A 135 9.50 13.88 -0.22
N GLY A 136 10.27 14.78 -0.81
CA GLY A 136 9.97 16.21 -0.86
C GLY A 136 9.84 16.83 0.53
N PHE A 137 8.73 17.56 0.74
CA PHE A 137 8.44 18.26 2.00
C PHE A 137 7.72 17.40 3.05
N LYS A 138 7.58 16.10 2.82
CA LYS A 138 6.85 15.18 3.72
C LYS A 138 7.73 14.02 4.21
N PRO A 139 8.88 14.29 4.88
CA PRO A 139 9.82 13.23 5.24
C PRO A 139 9.32 12.30 6.35
N GLY A 140 8.34 12.72 7.12
CA GLY A 140 7.92 12.06 8.35
C GLY A 140 6.64 11.24 8.26
N MET A 141 6.34 10.56 7.14
CA MET A 141 5.21 9.64 7.10
C MET A 141 5.68 8.19 7.25
N ARG A 142 5.12 7.49 8.25
CA ARG A 142 5.36 6.06 8.48
C ARG A 142 4.04 5.36 8.74
N SER A 143 3.93 4.12 8.27
CA SER A 143 2.75 3.29 8.48
C SER A 143 3.13 1.91 8.97
N ILE A 144 2.28 1.34 9.80
CA ILE A 144 2.35 -0.05 10.22
C ILE A 144 0.99 -0.71 10.07
N LYS A 145 0.97 -1.91 9.46
CA LYS A 145 -0.23 -2.73 9.31
C LYS A 145 -0.02 -4.09 9.93
N LYS A 146 -0.94 -4.50 10.80
CA LYS A 146 -0.98 -5.84 11.39
C LYS A 146 -2.42 -6.36 11.40
N GLY A 147 -2.66 -7.41 10.62
CA GLY A 147 -4.02 -7.89 10.38
C GLY A 147 -4.89 -6.78 9.78
N ASN A 148 -6.03 -6.52 10.42
CA ASN A 148 -6.97 -5.48 9.99
C ASN A 148 -6.70 -4.09 10.60
N TRP A 149 -5.64 -3.94 11.38
CA TRP A 149 -5.29 -2.67 11.99
C TRP A 149 -4.16 -1.99 11.22
N LYS A 150 -4.34 -0.70 10.96
CA LYS A 150 -3.35 0.14 10.32
C LYS A 150 -3.21 1.46 11.07
N LEU A 151 -1.98 1.83 11.36
CA LEU A 151 -1.60 3.12 11.89
C LEU A 151 -0.79 3.86 10.82
N ILE A 152 -1.17 5.09 10.52
CA ILE A 152 -0.35 6.03 9.76
C ILE A 152 0.01 7.16 10.71
N LYS A 153 1.29 7.47 10.81
CA LYS A 153 1.82 8.52 11.67
C LYS A 153 2.50 9.57 10.83
N TYR A 154 2.12 10.81 11.04
CA TYR A 154 2.62 11.98 10.32
C TYR A 154 3.43 12.87 11.25
N ASP A 155 4.61 13.30 10.82
CA ASP A 155 5.39 14.37 11.40
C ASP A 155 6.01 15.17 10.25
N VAL A 156 5.20 16.00 9.61
CA VAL A 156 5.52 16.65 8.34
C VAL A 156 5.28 18.13 8.43
N MET A 157 6.02 18.90 7.63
CA MET A 157 5.68 20.28 7.36
C MET A 157 4.49 20.31 6.39
N ASP A 158 3.54 21.21 6.62
CA ASP A 158 2.48 21.50 5.66
C ASP A 158 3.14 22.03 4.38
N GLY A 159 2.87 21.38 3.25
CA GLY A 159 3.58 21.62 1.99
C GLY A 159 3.26 22.94 1.29
N ALA A 160 2.57 23.86 1.95
CA ALA A 160 2.39 25.22 1.45
C ALA A 160 3.64 26.03 1.76
N PHE A 161 4.42 26.36 0.76
CA PHE A 161 5.65 27.16 0.83
C PHE A 161 5.48 28.51 1.55
N THR A 162 4.27 29.02 1.63
CA THR A 162 3.96 30.33 2.18
C THR A 162 3.64 30.33 3.67
N MET A 163 3.28 29.15 4.23
CA MET A 163 2.97 29.00 5.66
C MET A 163 3.43 27.62 6.16
N PRO A 164 4.71 27.46 6.54
CA PRO A 164 5.22 26.22 7.07
C PRO A 164 4.49 25.87 8.36
N ARG A 165 3.61 24.88 8.28
CA ARG A 165 2.82 24.36 9.39
C ARG A 165 3.25 22.94 9.68
N LYS A 166 3.62 22.69 10.92
CA LYS A 166 3.95 21.34 11.37
C LYS A 166 2.67 20.54 11.62
N VAL A 167 2.53 19.38 10.97
CA VAL A 167 1.42 18.46 11.17
C VAL A 167 1.92 17.21 11.88
N GLN A 168 1.47 17.00 13.12
CA GLN A 168 1.78 15.84 13.95
C GLN A 168 0.48 15.09 14.25
N VAL A 169 0.19 14.04 13.50
CA VAL A 169 -1.09 13.33 13.57
C VAL A 169 -0.87 11.82 13.55
N ASN A 170 -1.65 11.12 14.37
CA ASN A 170 -1.84 9.68 14.28
C ASN A 170 -3.18 9.39 13.64
N GLN A 171 -3.22 8.52 12.63
CA GLN A 171 -4.46 8.01 12.04
C GLN A 171 -4.51 6.50 12.24
N LEU A 172 -5.48 6.04 13.02
CA LEU A 172 -5.68 4.62 13.33
C LEU A 172 -6.96 4.11 12.66
N PHE A 173 -6.82 3.03 11.90
CA PHE A 173 -7.92 2.42 11.15
C PHE A 173 -8.12 0.95 11.52
N ASN A 174 -9.40 0.53 11.51
CA ASN A 174 -9.77 -0.88 11.40
C ASN A 174 -10.28 -1.12 9.97
N LEU A 175 -9.48 -1.76 9.14
CA LEU A 175 -9.75 -1.93 7.71
C LEU A 175 -10.96 -2.82 7.42
N ASN A 176 -11.40 -3.69 8.35
CA ASN A 176 -12.67 -4.41 8.21
C ASN A 176 -13.89 -3.49 8.30
N LYS A 177 -13.78 -2.42 9.09
CA LYS A 177 -14.87 -1.46 9.30
C LYS A 177 -14.78 -0.27 8.36
N ASN A 178 -13.57 0.11 7.99
CA ASN A 178 -13.26 1.24 7.12
C ASN A 178 -12.15 0.86 6.12
N PRO A 179 -12.47 -0.02 5.14
CA PRO A 179 -11.47 -0.55 4.19
C PRO A 179 -10.88 0.51 3.27
N ASN A 180 -11.57 1.63 3.12
CA ASN A 180 -11.14 2.75 2.31
C ASN A 180 -10.44 3.85 3.10
N GLU A 181 -10.27 3.68 4.44
CA GLU A 181 -9.61 4.64 5.33
C GLU A 181 -10.21 6.06 5.25
N LEU A 182 -11.50 6.17 4.92
CA LEU A 182 -12.18 7.45 4.80
C LEU A 182 -12.34 8.10 6.18
N LEU A 183 -12.09 9.40 6.24
CA LEU A 183 -12.26 10.22 7.44
C LEU A 183 -13.28 11.32 7.16
N ILE A 184 -14.00 11.76 8.19
CA ILE A 184 -14.98 12.83 8.08
C ILE A 184 -14.27 14.14 7.67
N GLU A 185 -13.11 14.41 8.23
CA GLU A 185 -12.31 15.60 7.93
C GLU A 185 -11.80 15.67 6.47
N HIS A 186 -11.80 14.55 5.74
CA HIS A 186 -11.52 14.55 4.30
C HIS A 186 -12.75 14.84 3.45
N GLN A 187 -13.91 15.04 4.08
CA GLN A 187 -15.19 15.27 3.43
C GLN A 187 -15.83 16.55 3.97
N ASN A 188 -15.32 17.70 3.54
CA ASN A 188 -15.99 18.96 3.80
C ASN A 188 -17.33 19.06 3.05
N GLU A 189 -18.18 20.03 3.41
CA GLU A 189 -19.50 20.18 2.83
C GLU A 189 -19.47 20.28 1.29
N GLY A 190 -18.47 20.93 0.72
CA GLY A 190 -18.29 21.02 -0.72
C GLY A 190 -18.00 19.66 -1.37
N VAL A 191 -17.17 18.82 -0.72
CA VAL A 191 -16.91 17.46 -1.19
C VAL A 191 -18.18 16.60 -1.11
N ILE A 192 -18.94 16.70 -0.01
CA ILE A 192 -20.21 15.98 0.16
C ILE A 192 -21.24 16.43 -0.89
N ALA A 193 -21.34 17.74 -1.14
CA ALA A 193 -22.25 18.29 -2.14
C ALA A 193 -21.96 17.74 -3.55
N ILE A 194 -20.69 17.55 -3.90
CA ILE A 194 -20.24 17.02 -5.18
C ILE A 194 -20.39 15.51 -5.28
N THR A 195 -19.87 14.79 -4.28
CA THR A 195 -19.76 13.33 -4.32
C THR A 195 -21.03 12.62 -3.87
N LYS A 196 -21.93 13.33 -3.17
CA LYS A 196 -23.09 12.77 -2.46
C LYS A 196 -22.72 11.68 -1.45
N ASN A 197 -21.47 11.56 -1.11
CA ASN A 197 -20.95 10.54 -0.22
C ASN A 197 -21.01 11.05 1.23
N ILE A 198 -22.10 10.74 1.92
CA ILE A 198 -22.27 11.08 3.34
C ILE A 198 -21.38 10.18 4.19
N PRO A 199 -20.51 10.72 5.05
CA PRO A 199 -19.63 9.94 5.92
C PRO A 199 -20.45 9.01 6.84
N LYS A 200 -20.07 7.74 6.87
CA LYS A 200 -20.66 6.78 7.81
C LYS A 200 -20.02 6.92 9.19
N LYS A 201 -20.76 6.54 10.24
CA LYS A 201 -20.27 6.61 11.65
C LYS A 201 -18.95 5.87 11.92
N ASN A 202 -18.56 4.93 11.07
CA ASN A 202 -17.30 4.20 11.18
C ASN A 202 -16.13 4.82 10.38
N GLN A 203 -16.36 5.92 9.67
CA GLN A 203 -15.34 6.66 8.91
C GLN A 203 -14.72 7.75 9.79
N ILE A 204 -14.16 7.34 10.91
CA ILE A 204 -13.52 8.22 11.89
C ILE A 204 -12.09 7.77 12.17
N ASN A 205 -11.27 8.72 12.59
CA ASN A 205 -9.94 8.45 13.12
C ASN A 205 -10.05 7.81 14.51
N LEU A 206 -9.71 6.53 14.61
CA LEU A 206 -9.78 5.80 15.88
C LEU A 206 -8.65 6.17 16.86
N ALA A 207 -7.63 6.90 16.41
CA ALA A 207 -6.54 7.35 17.26
C ALA A 207 -7.00 8.34 18.34
N GLU A 208 -8.05 9.12 18.05
CA GLU A 208 -8.60 10.14 18.96
C GLU A 208 -9.64 9.57 19.93
N ASN A 209 -10.08 8.35 19.72
CA ASN A 209 -11.09 7.72 20.56
C ASN A 209 -10.45 6.98 21.76
N PRO A 210 -10.72 7.39 23.01
CA PRO A 210 -10.14 6.80 24.22
C PRO A 210 -10.28 5.28 24.31
N LYS A 211 -11.35 4.73 23.76
CA LYS A 211 -11.60 3.27 23.68
C LYS A 211 -10.50 2.51 22.97
N TYR A 212 -9.80 3.16 22.05
CA TYR A 212 -8.72 2.54 21.26
C TYR A 212 -7.31 2.95 21.70
N LYS A 213 -7.16 3.67 22.82
CA LYS A 213 -5.86 4.12 23.36
C LYS A 213 -4.85 2.98 23.49
N SER A 214 -5.26 1.85 24.09
CA SER A 214 -4.37 0.67 24.21
C SER A 214 -4.00 0.07 22.84
N ARG A 215 -4.92 0.11 21.87
CA ARG A 215 -4.63 -0.34 20.50
C ARG A 215 -3.63 0.59 19.81
N LEU A 216 -3.81 1.88 19.91
CA LEU A 216 -2.89 2.87 19.37
C LEU A 216 -1.48 2.67 19.92
N GLN A 217 -1.33 2.56 21.25
CA GLN A 217 -0.03 2.33 21.90
C GLN A 217 0.65 1.05 21.41
N LYS A 218 -0.11 -0.04 21.23
CA LYS A 218 0.43 -1.31 20.68
C LYS A 218 0.89 -1.17 19.24
N MET A 219 0.16 -0.41 18.43
CA MET A 219 0.53 -0.16 17.03
C MET A 219 1.73 0.79 16.93
N GLU A 220 1.82 1.81 17.77
CA GLU A 220 3.00 2.70 17.84
C GLU A 220 4.26 1.93 18.27
N LYS A 221 4.17 1.11 19.33
CA LYS A 221 5.29 0.27 19.74
C LYS A 221 5.76 -0.65 18.62
N LEU A 222 4.82 -1.24 17.88
CA LEU A 222 5.13 -2.08 16.73
C LEU A 222 5.78 -1.29 15.60
N LEU A 223 5.27 -0.08 15.31
CA LEU A 223 5.84 0.83 14.31
C LEU A 223 7.30 1.14 14.65
N PHE A 224 7.59 1.55 15.86
CA PHE A 224 8.95 1.91 16.29
C PHE A 224 9.90 0.71 16.25
N SER A 225 9.41 -0.48 16.63
CA SER A 225 10.20 -1.72 16.53
C SER A 225 10.54 -2.09 15.08
N GLU A 226 9.60 -1.91 14.13
CA GLU A 226 9.90 -2.17 12.72
C GLU A 226 10.81 -1.07 12.12
N MET A 227 10.67 0.19 12.53
CA MET A 227 11.60 1.27 12.15
C MET A 227 13.04 0.93 12.57
N GLU A 228 13.22 0.52 13.81
CA GLU A 228 14.53 0.11 14.35
C GLU A 228 15.10 -1.08 13.57
N LYS A 229 14.29 -2.10 13.34
CA LYS A 229 14.67 -3.32 12.63
C LYS A 229 15.14 -3.07 11.20
N VAL A 230 14.57 -2.10 10.50
CA VAL A 230 14.97 -1.73 9.12
C VAL A 230 15.98 -0.59 9.08
N GLY A 231 16.49 -0.14 10.23
CA GLY A 231 17.45 0.95 10.32
C GLY A 231 16.89 2.31 9.87
N ASP A 232 15.57 2.56 10.01
CA ASP A 232 14.99 3.86 9.67
C ASP A 232 15.49 4.94 10.65
N PRO A 233 16.25 5.95 10.20
CA PRO A 233 16.83 6.96 11.08
C PRO A 233 15.81 7.98 11.57
N PHE A 234 14.59 8.00 11.02
CA PHE A 234 13.59 9.00 11.37
C PHE A 234 13.09 8.83 12.80
N LYS A 235 12.89 9.93 13.52
CA LYS A 235 12.33 9.96 14.88
C LYS A 235 11.10 10.85 14.93
N PHE A 236 10.02 10.33 15.48
CA PHE A 236 8.79 11.08 15.76
C PHE A 236 8.91 11.89 17.05
N TRP A 237 8.05 12.88 17.24
CA TRP A 237 8.00 13.77 18.39
C TRP A 237 7.90 13.08 19.76
N ASN A 238 7.36 11.87 19.79
CA ASN A 238 7.17 11.08 21.02
C ASN A 238 8.20 9.94 21.19
N GLN A 239 9.28 9.95 20.41
CA GLN A 239 10.44 9.08 20.60
C GLN A 239 11.57 9.88 21.28
N LYS A 240 12.31 9.22 22.18
CA LYS A 240 13.50 9.83 22.78
C LYS A 240 14.59 9.93 21.70
N TRP A 241 15.12 11.13 21.52
CA TRP A 241 16.37 11.34 20.82
C TRP A 241 17.50 10.83 21.72
N VAL A 242 18.23 9.84 21.29
CA VAL A 242 19.50 9.47 21.91
C VAL A 242 20.51 10.44 21.30
N ILE A 243 20.91 11.43 22.10
CA ILE A 243 21.97 12.39 21.74
C ILE A 243 23.32 11.70 21.97
#